data_95f9522a0bf31b9ce14981720c4a75cd
#
_entry.id   95f9522a0bf31b9ce14981720c4a75cd
#
_cell.length_a   1.000
_cell.length_b   1.000
_cell.length_c   1.000
_cell.angle_alpha   90.00
_cell.angle_beta   90.00
_cell.angle_gamma   90.00
#
_symmetry.space_group_name_H-M   'P 1'
#
loop_
_entity.id
_entity.type
_entity.pdbx_description
1 polymer ?
#
loop_
_entity_poly.entity_id
_entity_poly.type
_entity_poly.pdbx_seq_one_letter_code
_entity_poly.pdbx_strand_id
1 'polypeptide(L)'
;MIRGNEIVGAGTGLYLGNSDGSAPFVGGLIEHNLVVDTIGYNLQIKHQRPRPDVPGLPAGKNVTIIRYNVFSKARGGSSGPAARPNVLIGHGSLYGPGTDDVTVLYGNVFHQNPAEALFQGEGNLALHGNQFVNDHGDAIRIQPHNDIPRNVDVLGNTIVAEGTGVLVRTGEAPAGAGFRQAVTGNVVFAGRPIDGGVSSANTVAPFEAAAYYPVPCDFQFAISNFQFSIRRFASKRPVGGRCLGE
;
A
#
# COMPACT_ATOMS: atom_id res chain seq x y z
N MET A 1 -5.46 -18.60 0.45
CA MET A 1 -5.67 -17.69 1.60
C MET A 1 -4.41 -17.68 2.47
N ILE A 2 -3.95 -16.50 2.86
CA ILE A 2 -2.81 -16.28 3.79
C ILE A 2 -3.35 -15.43 4.94
N ARG A 3 -3.44 -16.01 6.13
CA ARG A 3 -4.15 -15.37 7.25
C ARG A 3 -3.47 -15.63 8.60
N GLY A 4 -3.44 -14.60 9.45
CA GLY A 4 -3.05 -14.71 10.87
C GLY A 4 -1.58 -15.07 11.09
N ASN A 5 -0.70 -14.70 10.15
CA ASN A 5 0.72 -14.97 10.28
C ASN A 5 1.44 -13.78 10.90
N GLU A 6 2.50 -14.08 11.64
CA GLU A 6 3.47 -13.12 12.14
C GLU A 6 4.82 -13.40 11.46
N ILE A 7 5.33 -12.41 10.70
CA ILE A 7 6.59 -12.49 9.96
C ILE A 7 7.45 -11.30 10.39
N VAL A 8 8.55 -11.57 11.07
CA VAL A 8 9.43 -10.55 11.64
C VAL A 8 10.86 -10.74 11.15
N GLY A 9 11.49 -9.69 10.65
CA GLY A 9 12.90 -9.65 10.29
C GLY A 9 13.29 -10.55 9.12
N ALA A 10 12.34 -10.98 8.28
CA ALA A 10 12.63 -11.82 7.13
C ALA A 10 13.38 -11.07 6.01
N GLY A 11 14.05 -11.78 5.11
CA GLY A 11 14.63 -11.20 3.90
C GLY A 11 13.55 -10.57 3.02
N THR A 12 12.46 -11.30 2.75
CA THR A 12 11.19 -10.82 2.18
C THR A 12 10.07 -11.52 2.93
N GLY A 13 9.03 -10.78 3.31
CA GLY A 13 7.92 -11.32 4.08
C GLY A 13 7.07 -12.29 3.25
N LEU A 14 6.29 -11.75 2.34
CA LEU A 14 5.45 -12.51 1.41
C LEU A 14 5.87 -12.20 -0.02
N TYR A 15 6.26 -13.21 -0.77
CA TYR A 15 6.61 -13.10 -2.19
C TYR A 15 5.70 -14.03 -2.99
N LEU A 16 4.79 -13.47 -3.78
CA LEU A 16 3.70 -14.19 -4.43
C LEU A 16 3.80 -14.05 -5.95
N GLY A 17 3.71 -15.18 -6.64
CA GLY A 17 4.05 -15.27 -8.04
C GLY A 17 5.57 -15.45 -8.24
N ASN A 18 6.01 -15.60 -9.47
CA ASN A 18 7.44 -15.70 -9.80
C ASN A 18 7.94 -14.50 -10.61
N SER A 19 9.26 -14.33 -10.64
CA SER A 19 9.89 -13.16 -11.25
C SER A 19 9.77 -13.13 -12.77
N ASP A 20 9.59 -14.26 -13.43
CA ASP A 20 9.42 -14.34 -14.88
C ASP A 20 7.94 -14.21 -15.33
N GLY A 21 7.01 -14.09 -14.37
CA GLY A 21 5.58 -13.93 -14.62
C GLY A 21 4.86 -15.20 -15.09
N SER A 22 5.52 -16.37 -15.09
CA SER A 22 4.91 -17.62 -15.56
C SER A 22 3.99 -18.29 -14.53
N ALA A 23 4.10 -17.91 -13.25
CA ALA A 23 3.25 -18.42 -12.16
C ALA A 23 2.59 -17.26 -11.40
N PRO A 24 1.51 -16.69 -11.93
CA PRO A 24 0.83 -15.56 -11.32
C PRO A 24 0.10 -15.94 -10.02
N PHE A 25 0.02 -15.01 -9.10
CA PHE A 25 -0.84 -15.13 -7.91
C PHE A 25 -2.21 -14.54 -8.23
N VAL A 26 -3.25 -15.36 -8.24
CA VAL A 26 -4.59 -15.02 -8.74
C VAL A 26 -5.65 -15.26 -7.70
N GLY A 27 -6.55 -14.29 -7.51
CA GLY A 27 -7.75 -14.43 -6.69
C GLY A 27 -7.48 -14.73 -5.21
N GLY A 28 -6.38 -14.23 -4.66
CA GLY A 28 -5.96 -14.51 -3.30
C GLY A 28 -6.64 -13.66 -2.24
N LEU A 29 -6.71 -14.19 -1.02
CA LEU A 29 -7.07 -13.45 0.19
C LEU A 29 -5.88 -13.44 1.16
N ILE A 30 -5.41 -12.22 1.49
CA ILE A 30 -4.30 -11.96 2.43
C ILE A 30 -4.85 -11.07 3.52
N GLU A 31 -5.01 -11.63 4.72
CA GLU A 31 -5.67 -10.89 5.79
C GLU A 31 -5.12 -11.18 7.18
N HIS A 32 -5.23 -10.19 8.07
CA HIS A 32 -4.84 -10.32 9.48
C HIS A 32 -3.40 -10.82 9.69
N ASN A 33 -2.47 -10.41 8.83
CA ASN A 33 -1.06 -10.73 8.99
C ASN A 33 -0.30 -9.53 9.57
N LEU A 34 0.70 -9.83 10.39
CA LEU A 34 1.70 -8.89 10.85
C LEU A 34 3.01 -9.19 10.12
N VAL A 35 3.45 -8.28 9.25
CA VAL A 35 4.71 -8.44 8.51
C VAL A 35 5.58 -7.21 8.75
N VAL A 36 6.64 -7.38 9.53
CA VAL A 36 7.42 -6.25 10.02
C VAL A 36 8.92 -6.44 9.89
N ASP A 37 9.62 -5.33 9.70
CA ASP A 37 11.09 -5.21 9.71
C ASP A 37 11.79 -6.17 8.73
N THR A 38 11.18 -6.40 7.58
CA THR A 38 11.80 -7.19 6.51
C THR A 38 12.90 -6.38 5.82
N ILE A 39 13.95 -7.06 5.39
CA ILE A 39 15.05 -6.44 4.64
C ILE A 39 14.54 -5.93 3.29
N GLY A 40 13.86 -6.79 2.52
CA GLY A 40 13.19 -6.47 1.27
C GLY A 40 11.74 -6.03 1.46
N TYR A 41 10.82 -6.54 0.64
CA TYR A 41 9.40 -6.23 0.76
C TYR A 41 8.77 -6.91 1.99
N ASN A 42 7.82 -6.23 2.64
CA ASN A 42 6.89 -6.94 3.52
C ASN A 42 5.96 -7.85 2.69
N LEU A 43 5.44 -7.32 1.57
CA LEU A 43 4.64 -8.08 0.61
C LEU A 43 4.99 -7.66 -0.81
N GLN A 44 5.23 -8.64 -1.69
CA GLN A 44 5.31 -8.43 -3.13
C GLN A 44 4.40 -9.41 -3.86
N ILE A 45 3.52 -8.90 -4.73
CA ILE A 45 2.78 -9.69 -5.70
C ILE A 45 3.35 -9.40 -7.08
N LYS A 46 3.80 -10.44 -7.75
CA LYS A 46 4.31 -10.38 -9.13
C LYS A 46 3.34 -11.05 -10.09
N HIS A 47 3.21 -10.43 -11.27
CA HIS A 47 2.35 -10.92 -12.33
C HIS A 47 2.71 -10.16 -13.62
N GLN A 48 3.53 -10.74 -14.47
CA GLN A 48 4.08 -10.03 -15.63
C GLN A 48 3.55 -10.50 -16.98
N ARG A 49 3.06 -11.74 -17.07
CA ARG A 49 2.62 -12.36 -18.32
C ARG A 49 1.13 -12.66 -18.29
N PRO A 50 0.51 -12.81 -19.47
CA PRO A 50 -0.84 -13.34 -19.53
C PRO A 50 -0.95 -14.63 -18.75
N ARG A 51 -1.99 -14.77 -17.97
CA ARG A 51 -2.24 -15.97 -17.17
C ARG A 51 -2.36 -17.19 -18.08
N PRO A 52 -1.62 -18.30 -17.81
CA PRO A 52 -1.70 -19.50 -18.63
C PRO A 52 -3.09 -20.15 -18.52
N ASP A 53 -3.53 -20.75 -19.61
CA ASP A 53 -4.73 -21.60 -19.61
C ASP A 53 -4.38 -22.98 -19.07
N VAL A 54 -4.55 -23.15 -17.78
CA VAL A 54 -4.31 -24.43 -17.09
C VAL A 54 -5.47 -24.75 -16.15
N PRO A 55 -5.77 -26.06 -15.94
CA PRO A 55 -6.84 -26.46 -15.03
C PRO A 55 -6.68 -25.84 -13.63
N GLY A 56 -7.74 -25.26 -13.11
CA GLY A 56 -7.78 -24.65 -11.80
C GLY A 56 -7.40 -23.15 -11.74
N LEU A 57 -6.86 -22.58 -12.82
CA LEU A 57 -6.74 -21.13 -12.94
C LEU A 57 -8.00 -20.55 -13.59
N PRO A 58 -8.58 -19.50 -13.00
CA PRO A 58 -9.74 -18.85 -13.59
C PRO A 58 -9.38 -18.10 -14.87
N ALA A 59 -10.15 -18.29 -15.93
CA ALA A 59 -9.92 -17.61 -17.21
C ALA A 59 -10.38 -16.14 -17.19
N GLY A 60 -11.42 -15.81 -16.43
CA GLY A 60 -11.99 -14.46 -16.34
C GLY A 60 -11.31 -13.53 -15.33
N LYS A 61 -11.88 -12.34 -15.18
CA LYS A 61 -11.45 -11.35 -14.20
C LYS A 61 -11.46 -11.92 -12.78
N ASN A 62 -10.40 -11.65 -12.05
CA ASN A 62 -10.26 -12.03 -10.65
C ASN A 62 -9.96 -10.84 -9.76
N VAL A 63 -10.26 -11.02 -8.45
CA VAL A 63 -9.98 -10.02 -7.43
C VAL A 63 -9.08 -10.64 -6.36
N THR A 64 -7.92 -10.03 -6.17
CA THR A 64 -7.06 -10.31 -5.02
C THR A 64 -7.39 -9.32 -3.90
N ILE A 65 -7.62 -9.80 -2.70
CA ILE A 65 -8.00 -9.00 -1.54
C ILE A 65 -6.87 -9.02 -0.51
N ILE A 66 -6.42 -7.83 -0.11
CA ILE A 66 -5.41 -7.61 0.94
C ILE A 66 -6.05 -6.71 1.99
N ARG A 67 -6.35 -7.25 3.18
CA ARG A 67 -7.09 -6.50 4.19
C ARG A 67 -6.64 -6.78 5.61
N TYR A 68 -6.77 -5.76 6.46
CA TYR A 68 -6.52 -5.87 7.90
C TYR A 68 -5.13 -6.42 8.24
N ASN A 69 -4.14 -6.12 7.40
CA ASN A 69 -2.74 -6.46 7.67
C ASN A 69 -1.99 -5.26 8.23
N VAL A 70 -0.89 -5.53 8.90
CA VAL A 70 0.10 -4.53 9.31
C VAL A 70 1.41 -4.79 8.56
N PHE A 71 1.87 -3.79 7.83
CA PHE A 71 3.14 -3.78 7.10
C PHE A 71 4.03 -2.67 7.64
N SER A 72 5.14 -3.00 8.29
CA SER A 72 6.01 -1.99 8.92
C SER A 72 7.48 -2.28 8.68
N LYS A 73 8.27 -1.19 8.55
CA LYS A 73 9.73 -1.21 8.55
C LYS A 73 10.29 -0.20 9.54
N ALA A 74 9.60 -0.03 10.67
CA ALA A 74 9.96 0.99 11.67
C ALA A 74 11.36 0.81 12.25
N ARG A 75 11.89 -0.42 12.28
CA ARG A 75 13.25 -0.72 12.76
C ARG A 75 14.29 -0.82 11.65
N GLY A 76 13.89 -0.52 10.41
CA GLY A 76 14.77 -0.48 9.26
C GLY A 76 14.48 -1.51 8.18
N GLY A 77 15.23 -1.40 7.10
CA GLY A 77 15.17 -2.25 5.91
C GLY A 77 16.38 -1.99 5.04
N SER A 78 16.45 -2.56 3.84
CA SER A 78 17.50 -2.24 2.88
C SER A 78 17.43 -0.78 2.41
N SER A 79 18.57 -0.22 2.07
CA SER A 79 18.75 1.16 1.62
C SER A 79 19.49 1.24 0.28
N GLY A 80 19.60 2.44 -0.28
CA GLY A 80 20.25 2.68 -1.57
C GLY A 80 19.60 1.88 -2.71
N PRO A 81 20.36 1.30 -3.64
CA PRO A 81 19.79 0.53 -4.76
C PRO A 81 19.01 -0.71 -4.33
N ALA A 82 19.20 -1.18 -3.11
CA ALA A 82 18.48 -2.31 -2.54
C ALA A 82 17.21 -1.90 -1.78
N ALA A 83 16.91 -0.60 -1.65
CA ALA A 83 15.68 -0.12 -1.00
C ALA A 83 14.44 -0.72 -1.65
N ARG A 84 13.45 -1.05 -0.84
CA ARG A 84 12.18 -1.64 -1.30
C ARG A 84 11.01 -1.04 -0.51
N PRO A 85 9.86 -0.82 -1.15
CA PRO A 85 8.64 -0.41 -0.45
C PRO A 85 8.21 -1.50 0.56
N ASN A 86 7.31 -1.12 1.47
CA ASN A 86 6.70 -2.15 2.32
C ASN A 86 5.89 -3.11 1.45
N VAL A 87 5.04 -2.57 0.58
CA VAL A 87 4.22 -3.40 -0.31
C VAL A 87 4.40 -2.97 -1.77
N LEU A 88 4.66 -3.94 -2.64
CA LEU A 88 4.65 -3.77 -4.09
C LEU A 88 3.56 -4.65 -4.71
N ILE A 89 2.66 -4.01 -5.45
CA ILE A 89 1.67 -4.67 -6.31
C ILE A 89 1.94 -4.24 -7.73
N GLY A 90 2.28 -5.19 -8.58
CA GLY A 90 2.60 -4.79 -9.92
C GLY A 90 2.83 -5.95 -10.88
N HIS A 91 3.40 -5.58 -12.01
CA HIS A 91 3.72 -6.51 -13.08
C HIS A 91 2.46 -7.17 -13.67
N GLY A 92 1.36 -6.44 -13.75
CA GLY A 92 0.13 -6.87 -14.41
C GLY A 92 0.35 -7.09 -15.91
N SER A 93 -0.39 -8.03 -16.50
CA SER A 93 -0.36 -8.22 -17.96
C SER A 93 -1.10 -7.10 -18.68
N LEU A 94 -0.49 -6.54 -19.74
CA LEU A 94 -1.13 -5.53 -20.59
C LEU A 94 -2.15 -6.12 -21.58
N TYR A 95 -2.11 -7.42 -21.80
CA TYR A 95 -2.98 -8.14 -22.73
C TYR A 95 -3.27 -9.56 -22.25
N GLY A 96 -4.32 -10.15 -22.77
CA GLY A 96 -4.72 -11.53 -22.47
C GLY A 96 -5.30 -11.74 -21.07
N PRO A 97 -5.43 -13.00 -20.63
CA PRO A 97 -5.99 -13.34 -19.31
C PRO A 97 -5.20 -12.69 -18.17
N GLY A 98 -5.88 -12.02 -17.26
CA GLY A 98 -5.29 -11.27 -16.15
C GLY A 98 -5.24 -9.77 -16.34
N THR A 99 -5.49 -9.25 -17.57
CA THR A 99 -5.52 -7.81 -17.86
C THR A 99 -6.54 -7.06 -16.99
N ASP A 100 -7.69 -7.67 -16.72
CA ASP A 100 -8.78 -7.08 -15.95
C ASP A 100 -8.76 -7.45 -14.46
N ASP A 101 -7.75 -8.21 -14.01
CA ASP A 101 -7.61 -8.54 -12.60
C ASP A 101 -7.40 -7.28 -11.77
N VAL A 102 -7.97 -7.26 -10.58
CA VAL A 102 -7.92 -6.11 -9.66
C VAL A 102 -7.33 -6.54 -8.33
N THR A 103 -6.44 -5.72 -7.79
CA THR A 103 -6.00 -5.86 -6.40
C THR A 103 -6.70 -4.82 -5.53
N VAL A 104 -7.41 -5.29 -4.53
CA VAL A 104 -8.16 -4.46 -3.57
C VAL A 104 -7.45 -4.50 -2.22
N LEU A 105 -7.05 -3.33 -1.71
CA LEU A 105 -6.39 -3.17 -0.43
C LEU A 105 -7.26 -2.32 0.49
N TYR A 106 -7.70 -2.86 1.63
CA TYR A 106 -8.48 -2.07 2.57
C TYR A 106 -8.26 -2.42 4.04
N GLY A 107 -8.42 -1.43 4.91
CA GLY A 107 -8.28 -1.60 6.34
C GLY A 107 -6.88 -2.03 6.78
N ASN A 108 -5.85 -1.86 5.94
CA ASN A 108 -4.47 -2.17 6.29
C ASN A 108 -3.78 -0.98 6.94
N VAL A 109 -2.73 -1.27 7.69
CA VAL A 109 -1.79 -0.29 8.20
C VAL A 109 -0.45 -0.46 7.51
N PHE A 110 0.04 0.62 6.91
CA PHE A 110 1.36 0.76 6.34
C PHE A 110 2.15 1.74 7.20
N HIS A 111 3.23 1.26 7.80
CA HIS A 111 3.91 2.03 8.84
C HIS A 111 5.40 2.05 8.62
N GLN A 112 5.95 3.25 8.50
CA GLN A 112 7.36 3.58 8.38
C GLN A 112 8.14 2.79 7.32
N ASN A 113 8.90 3.51 6.54
CA ASN A 113 9.98 2.99 5.70
C ASN A 113 11.06 4.08 5.60
N PRO A 114 12.25 3.87 6.17
CA PRO A 114 13.29 4.90 6.21
C PRO A 114 13.96 5.15 4.85
N ALA A 115 13.69 4.33 3.83
CA ALA A 115 14.44 4.36 2.59
C ALA A 115 13.57 4.38 1.31
N GLU A 116 12.27 4.10 1.41
CA GLU A 116 11.39 3.99 0.23
C GLU A 116 9.93 4.30 0.61
N ALA A 117 9.02 4.36 -0.38
CA ALA A 117 7.61 4.54 -0.14
C ALA A 117 6.99 3.36 0.64
N LEU A 118 5.85 3.59 1.28
CA LEU A 118 5.12 2.51 1.95
C LEU A 118 4.44 1.56 0.97
N PHE A 119 3.92 2.11 -0.12
CA PHE A 119 3.23 1.35 -1.16
C PHE A 119 3.68 1.78 -2.55
N GLN A 120 3.92 0.82 -3.40
CA GLN A 120 4.10 1.03 -4.84
C GLN A 120 3.18 0.09 -5.61
N GLY A 121 2.60 0.58 -6.71
CA GLY A 121 1.70 -0.22 -7.51
C GLY A 121 1.49 0.27 -8.92
N GLU A 122 1.04 -0.67 -9.76
CA GLU A 122 0.65 -0.49 -11.15
C GLU A 122 -0.53 -1.45 -11.48
N GLY A 123 -1.07 -1.42 -12.68
CA GLY A 123 -2.23 -2.21 -13.08
C GLY A 123 -3.55 -1.66 -12.53
N ASN A 124 -4.52 -2.53 -12.24
CA ASN A 124 -5.82 -2.14 -11.67
C ASN A 124 -5.78 -2.27 -10.13
N LEU A 125 -5.98 -1.16 -9.44
CA LEU A 125 -5.83 -1.06 -7.99
C LEU A 125 -7.02 -0.34 -7.35
N ALA A 126 -7.44 -0.83 -6.18
CA ALA A 126 -8.34 -0.10 -5.29
C ALA A 126 -7.77 -0.09 -3.86
N LEU A 127 -7.34 1.09 -3.41
CA LEU A 127 -6.83 1.34 -2.06
C LEU A 127 -7.86 2.16 -1.29
N HIS A 128 -8.56 1.55 -0.34
CA HIS A 128 -9.58 2.30 0.40
C HIS A 128 -9.60 2.00 1.89
N GLY A 129 -9.79 3.05 2.68
CA GLY A 129 -9.87 2.92 4.14
C GLY A 129 -8.60 2.37 4.80
N ASN A 130 -7.44 2.55 4.18
CA ASN A 130 -6.15 2.18 4.77
C ASN A 130 -5.54 3.34 5.55
N GLN A 131 -4.56 3.01 6.38
CA GLN A 131 -3.73 3.98 7.08
C GLN A 131 -2.30 3.89 6.61
N PHE A 132 -1.72 5.03 6.27
CA PHE A 132 -0.33 5.18 5.85
C PHE A 132 0.36 6.20 6.76
N VAL A 133 1.45 5.80 7.42
CA VAL A 133 2.26 6.69 8.27
C VAL A 133 3.73 6.51 7.95
N ASN A 134 4.35 7.54 7.36
CA ASN A 134 5.78 7.55 7.01
C ASN A 134 6.43 8.88 7.38
N ASP A 135 7.22 8.89 8.42
CA ASP A 135 7.97 10.05 8.89
C ASP A 135 9.30 10.25 8.14
N HIS A 136 9.54 9.47 7.09
CA HIS A 136 10.83 9.43 6.38
C HIS A 136 10.71 9.67 4.87
N GLY A 137 9.50 9.73 4.33
CA GLY A 137 9.34 9.90 2.89
C GLY A 137 7.90 9.68 2.41
N ASP A 138 7.76 9.11 1.21
CA ASP A 138 6.49 8.99 0.53
C ASP A 138 5.61 7.88 1.12
N ALA A 139 4.27 8.03 0.97
CA ALA A 139 3.33 6.98 1.35
C ALA A 139 2.95 6.10 0.16
N ILE A 140 2.31 6.67 -0.86
CA ILE A 140 1.74 5.92 -1.99
C ILE A 140 2.37 6.39 -3.29
N ARG A 141 2.95 5.46 -4.05
CA ARG A 141 3.45 5.67 -5.41
C ARG A 141 2.72 4.75 -6.39
N ILE A 142 1.93 5.33 -7.27
CA ILE A 142 1.26 4.66 -8.39
C ILE A 142 1.96 5.14 -9.66
N GLN A 143 2.79 4.28 -10.27
CA GLN A 143 3.60 4.70 -11.40
C GLN A 143 3.99 3.50 -12.27
N PRO A 144 4.29 3.72 -13.56
CA PRO A 144 4.80 2.68 -14.44
C PRO A 144 6.13 2.12 -13.94
N HIS A 145 6.27 0.79 -13.99
CA HIS A 145 7.53 0.08 -13.74
C HIS A 145 7.71 -1.06 -14.76
N ASN A 146 6.88 -2.10 -14.72
CA ASN A 146 6.85 -3.16 -15.74
C ASN A 146 5.51 -3.20 -16.48
N ASP A 147 4.50 -2.63 -15.92
CA ASP A 147 3.18 -2.38 -16.46
C ASP A 147 2.89 -0.86 -16.32
N ILE A 148 1.65 -0.46 -16.48
CA ILE A 148 1.17 0.90 -16.25
C ILE A 148 0.01 0.89 -15.26
N PRO A 149 -0.19 1.99 -14.50
CA PRO A 149 -1.43 2.21 -13.80
C PRO A 149 -2.60 2.26 -14.78
N ARG A 150 -3.62 1.44 -14.52
CA ARG A 150 -4.84 1.39 -15.32
C ARG A 150 -5.99 2.03 -14.57
N ASN A 151 -6.96 1.27 -14.13
CA ASN A 151 -8.02 1.80 -13.30
C ASN A 151 -7.58 1.78 -11.84
N VAL A 152 -7.41 2.96 -11.25
CA VAL A 152 -6.92 3.13 -9.89
C VAL A 152 -7.89 3.98 -9.11
N ASP A 153 -8.30 3.48 -7.94
CA ASP A 153 -9.09 4.22 -6.95
C ASP A 153 -8.32 4.29 -5.62
N VAL A 154 -7.91 5.49 -5.23
CA VAL A 154 -7.36 5.79 -3.90
C VAL A 154 -8.43 6.54 -3.13
N LEU A 155 -9.18 5.84 -2.25
CA LEU A 155 -10.42 6.33 -1.67
C LEU A 155 -10.44 6.25 -0.14
N GLY A 156 -10.74 7.36 0.53
CA GLY A 156 -11.05 7.35 1.97
C GLY A 156 -9.91 6.86 2.87
N ASN A 157 -8.65 6.99 2.44
CA ASN A 157 -7.49 6.63 3.24
C ASN A 157 -7.10 7.77 4.18
N THR A 158 -6.44 7.43 5.29
CA THR A 158 -5.74 8.38 6.16
C THR A 158 -4.24 8.27 5.92
N ILE A 159 -3.61 9.36 5.51
CA ILE A 159 -2.23 9.40 5.03
C ILE A 159 -1.46 10.47 5.78
N VAL A 160 -0.34 10.09 6.40
CA VAL A 160 0.62 10.99 7.02
C VAL A 160 1.99 10.66 6.43
N ALA A 161 2.62 11.60 5.72
CA ALA A 161 3.89 11.37 5.03
C ALA A 161 4.78 12.62 5.05
N GLU A 162 6.04 12.48 5.43
CA GLU A 162 7.00 13.60 5.33
C GLU A 162 7.20 14.03 3.86
N GLY A 163 7.24 13.07 2.96
CA GLY A 163 7.36 13.26 1.50
C GLY A 163 6.01 13.47 0.82
N THR A 164 5.76 12.69 -0.24
CA THR A 164 4.50 12.73 -1.01
C THR A 164 3.47 11.78 -0.41
N GLY A 165 2.26 12.29 -0.16
CA GLY A 165 1.14 11.47 0.31
C GLY A 165 0.66 10.50 -0.76
N VAL A 166 0.25 11.01 -1.92
CA VAL A 166 -0.18 10.21 -3.07
C VAL A 166 0.47 10.73 -4.34
N LEU A 167 1.28 9.90 -4.98
CA LEU A 167 1.85 10.14 -6.31
C LEU A 167 1.15 9.25 -7.33
N VAL A 168 0.64 9.83 -8.43
CA VAL A 168 0.10 9.10 -9.57
C VAL A 168 0.76 9.55 -10.87
N ARG A 169 1.36 8.61 -11.60
CA ARG A 169 1.92 8.79 -12.95
C ARG A 169 1.28 7.78 -13.88
N THR A 170 0.67 8.25 -14.94
CA THR A 170 -0.19 7.42 -15.80
C THR A 170 0.58 6.47 -16.71
N GLY A 171 1.73 6.88 -17.23
CA GLY A 171 2.42 6.14 -18.29
C GLY A 171 1.73 6.27 -19.66
N GLU A 172 2.28 5.59 -20.66
CA GLU A 172 1.71 5.55 -22.02
C GLU A 172 0.66 4.45 -22.12
N ALA A 173 -0.61 4.84 -22.15
CA ALA A 173 -1.71 3.90 -22.32
C ALA A 173 -1.84 3.47 -23.79
N PRO A 174 -2.28 2.22 -24.06
CA PRO A 174 -2.65 1.81 -25.42
C PRO A 174 -3.70 2.74 -26.04
N ALA A 175 -3.64 2.93 -27.35
CA ALA A 175 -4.59 3.78 -28.07
C ALA A 175 -6.04 3.35 -27.76
N GLY A 176 -6.88 4.29 -27.36
CA GLY A 176 -8.29 4.05 -27.00
C GLY A 176 -8.51 3.50 -25.59
N ALA A 177 -7.50 3.29 -24.79
CA ALA A 177 -7.66 2.89 -23.39
C ALA A 177 -8.11 4.10 -22.54
N GLY A 178 -9.35 4.05 -22.06
CA GLY A 178 -9.94 5.06 -21.18
C GLY A 178 -9.66 4.76 -19.69
N PHE A 179 -8.39 4.61 -19.30
CA PHE A 179 -8.04 4.33 -17.90
C PHE A 179 -8.31 5.53 -17.00
N ARG A 180 -8.78 5.26 -15.79
CA ARG A 180 -9.10 6.27 -14.78
C ARG A 180 -8.26 6.07 -13.52
N GLN A 181 -7.58 7.11 -13.10
CA GLN A 181 -6.89 7.15 -11.82
C GLN A 181 -7.53 8.23 -10.95
N ALA A 182 -8.29 7.81 -9.94
CA ALA A 182 -9.00 8.70 -9.03
C ALA A 182 -8.37 8.71 -7.63
N VAL A 183 -8.26 9.90 -7.05
CA VAL A 183 -7.81 10.13 -5.68
C VAL A 183 -8.90 10.92 -4.97
N THR A 184 -9.74 10.25 -4.16
CA THR A 184 -11.00 10.84 -3.68
C THR A 184 -11.23 10.61 -2.18
N GLY A 185 -11.68 11.64 -1.49
CA GLY A 185 -12.16 11.52 -0.10
C GLY A 185 -11.09 11.12 0.92
N ASN A 186 -9.81 11.29 0.63
CA ASN A 186 -8.73 10.97 1.55
C ASN A 186 -8.45 12.13 2.51
N VAL A 187 -7.92 11.80 3.69
CA VAL A 187 -7.31 12.76 4.62
C VAL A 187 -5.81 12.64 4.50
N VAL A 188 -5.13 13.69 4.02
CA VAL A 188 -3.71 13.64 3.67
C VAL A 188 -2.94 14.76 4.34
N PHE A 189 -2.03 14.40 5.23
CA PHE A 189 -1.05 15.28 5.83
C PHE A 189 0.32 14.94 5.26
N ALA A 190 0.86 15.77 4.37
CA ALA A 190 2.12 15.45 3.71
C ALA A 190 2.88 16.70 3.27
N GLY A 191 4.19 16.54 3.06
CA GLY A 191 5.01 17.58 2.45
C GLY A 191 4.51 17.95 1.05
N ARG A 192 4.09 16.94 0.27
CA ARG A 192 3.31 17.10 -0.98
C ARG A 192 2.09 16.20 -0.91
N PRO A 193 0.90 16.71 -0.58
CA PRO A 193 -0.25 15.87 -0.31
C PRO A 193 -0.66 14.96 -1.47
N ILE A 194 -0.91 15.52 -2.66
CA ILE A 194 -1.34 14.77 -3.85
C ILE A 194 -0.64 15.32 -5.08
N ASP A 195 -0.05 14.43 -5.88
CA ASP A 195 0.65 14.76 -7.12
C ASP A 195 0.19 13.80 -8.24
N GLY A 196 -0.73 14.28 -9.08
CA GLY A 196 -1.33 13.54 -10.19
C GLY A 196 -2.63 12.81 -9.85
N GLY A 197 -3.20 12.16 -10.88
CA GLY A 197 -4.54 11.58 -10.82
C GLY A 197 -5.67 12.62 -10.85
N VAL A 198 -6.91 12.14 -10.95
CA VAL A 198 -8.11 12.97 -10.84
C VAL A 198 -8.47 13.10 -9.36
N SER A 199 -8.19 14.27 -8.79
CA SER A 199 -8.33 14.54 -7.36
C SER A 199 -9.67 15.21 -7.03
N SER A 200 -10.41 14.69 -6.02
CA SER A 200 -11.66 15.29 -5.57
C SER A 200 -11.97 14.98 -4.09
N ALA A 201 -12.64 15.89 -3.42
CA ALA A 201 -13.15 15.74 -2.06
C ALA A 201 -12.09 15.29 -1.01
N ASN A 202 -10.80 15.55 -1.24
CA ASN A 202 -9.75 15.23 -0.28
C ASN A 202 -9.60 16.38 0.74
N THR A 203 -9.32 16.03 1.98
CA THR A 203 -8.83 16.98 3.01
C THR A 203 -7.32 16.91 3.02
N VAL A 204 -6.65 18.03 2.72
CA VAL A 204 -5.19 18.09 2.62
C VAL A 204 -4.62 19.16 3.54
N ALA A 205 -3.48 18.85 4.16
CA ALA A 205 -2.73 19.80 4.98
C ALA A 205 -1.23 19.45 4.97
N PRO A 206 -0.36 20.39 5.38
CA PRO A 206 1.06 20.09 5.58
C PRO A 206 1.28 18.97 6.58
N PHE A 207 2.40 18.24 6.44
CA PHE A 207 2.76 17.12 7.29
C PHE A 207 2.69 17.44 8.79
N GLU A 208 3.18 18.61 9.20
CA GLU A 208 3.23 19.06 10.59
C GLU A 208 1.83 19.20 11.21
N ALA A 209 0.82 19.46 10.40
CA ALA A 209 -0.55 19.60 10.86
C ALA A 209 -1.13 18.27 11.40
N ALA A 210 -0.55 17.13 11.05
CA ALA A 210 -0.95 15.84 11.58
C ALA A 210 -0.82 15.75 13.12
N ALA A 211 0.09 16.51 13.72
CA ALA A 211 0.27 16.55 15.16
C ALA A 211 -0.97 17.09 15.92
N TYR A 212 -1.80 17.88 15.23
CA TYR A 212 -3.00 18.53 15.80
C TYR A 212 -4.30 17.83 15.44
N TYR A 213 -4.24 16.82 14.56
CA TYR A 213 -5.42 16.10 14.14
C TYR A 213 -5.77 15.02 15.17
N PRO A 214 -7.03 14.91 15.62
CA PRO A 214 -7.43 13.89 16.58
C PRO A 214 -7.47 12.53 15.91
N VAL A 215 -6.33 11.87 15.84
CA VAL A 215 -6.25 10.43 15.52
C VAL A 215 -6.37 9.70 16.86
N PRO A 216 -7.13 8.60 16.94
CA PRO A 216 -7.19 7.79 18.15
C PRO A 216 -5.78 7.49 18.68
N CYS A 217 -5.55 7.72 19.98
CA CYS A 217 -4.21 7.64 20.57
C CYS A 217 -3.62 6.23 20.57
N ASP A 218 -4.46 5.21 20.51
CA ASP A 218 -4.07 3.81 20.49
C ASP A 218 -4.78 3.07 19.36
N PHE A 219 -4.08 2.82 18.27
CA PHE A 219 -4.49 1.83 17.31
C PHE A 219 -3.98 0.46 17.82
N GLN A 220 -4.80 -0.24 18.58
CA GLN A 220 -4.50 -1.59 19.00
C GLN A 220 -5.05 -2.58 17.97
N PHE A 221 -4.17 -3.27 17.27
CA PHE A 221 -4.54 -4.46 16.52
C PHE A 221 -4.34 -5.68 17.41
N ALA A 222 -5.42 -6.33 17.79
CA ALA A 222 -5.34 -7.65 18.41
C ALA A 222 -5.13 -8.69 17.30
N ILE A 223 -3.89 -8.98 16.95
CA ILE A 223 -3.53 -10.20 16.23
C ILE A 223 -3.02 -11.16 17.28
N SER A 224 -3.81 -12.20 17.59
CA SER A 224 -3.50 -13.36 18.45
C SER A 224 -2.31 -13.16 19.42
N ASN A 225 -2.53 -12.48 20.53
CA ASN A 225 -1.57 -12.24 21.62
C ASN A 225 -0.48 -11.16 21.36
N PHE A 226 -0.50 -10.45 20.27
CA PHE A 226 0.43 -9.35 20.01
C PHE A 226 -0.32 -8.02 20.01
N GLN A 227 -0.02 -7.16 20.99
CA GLN A 227 -0.48 -5.77 20.99
C GLN A 227 0.57 -4.92 20.25
N PHE A 228 0.28 -4.52 19.02
CA PHE A 228 1.07 -3.54 18.28
C PHE A 228 0.49 -2.16 18.54
N SER A 229 1.20 -1.35 19.32
CA SER A 229 0.83 0.04 19.56
C SER A 229 1.63 0.94 18.61
N ILE A 230 0.97 1.59 17.69
CA ILE A 230 1.56 2.69 16.92
C ILE A 230 1.54 3.91 17.82
N ARG A 231 2.63 4.12 18.55
CA ARG A 231 2.81 5.37 19.31
C ARG A 231 3.01 6.49 18.30
N ARG A 232 2.13 7.47 18.36
CA ARG A 232 2.24 8.73 17.65
C ARG A 232 3.48 9.50 18.06
N PHE A 233 3.95 10.34 17.13
CA PHE A 233 4.80 11.52 17.29
C PHE A 233 4.95 11.99 18.74
N ALA A 234 5.79 11.33 19.52
CA ALA A 234 6.00 11.67 20.92
C ALA A 234 7.07 12.75 21.10
N SER A 235 7.49 13.46 20.05
CA SER A 235 8.64 14.37 20.19
C SER A 235 8.31 15.84 20.44
N LYS A 236 7.08 16.30 20.28
CA LYS A 236 6.69 17.67 20.71
C LYS A 236 5.20 17.74 21.06
N ARG A 237 4.80 17.22 22.23
CA ARG A 237 3.53 17.62 22.82
C ARG A 237 3.66 19.03 23.38
N PRO A 238 2.72 19.95 23.10
CA PRO A 238 2.41 20.99 24.06
C PRO A 238 1.90 20.30 25.32
N VAL A 239 2.43 20.67 26.46
CA VAL A 239 2.00 20.17 27.77
C VAL A 239 0.50 20.43 27.92
N GLY A 240 -0.35 19.39 27.97
CA GLY A 240 -1.76 19.52 28.30
C GLY A 240 -2.82 18.85 27.42
N GLY A 241 -2.49 18.17 26.34
CA GLY A 241 -3.48 17.49 25.50
C GLY A 241 -3.90 16.12 26.05
N ARG A 242 -5.14 16.00 26.55
CA ARG A 242 -5.76 14.70 26.91
C ARG A 242 -6.19 13.96 25.65
N CYS A 243 -6.03 12.64 25.62
CA CYS A 243 -6.64 11.78 24.62
C CYS A 243 -8.15 11.72 24.81
N LEU A 244 -8.93 11.75 23.74
CA LEU A 244 -10.37 11.52 23.80
C LEU A 244 -10.58 10.02 24.07
N GLY A 245 -11.00 9.67 25.28
CA GLY A 245 -11.30 8.27 25.66
C GLY A 245 -10.94 7.89 27.09
N GLU A 246 -10.78 8.86 28.01
CA GLU A 246 -10.87 8.62 29.47
C GLU A 246 -12.15 9.23 30.03
#